data_926d86d9e930ea495bef22636d74ddfe
#
_entry.id   926d86d9e930ea495bef22636d74ddfe
#
_cell.length_a   1.000
_cell.length_b   1.000
_cell.length_c   1.000
_cell.angle_alpha   90.00
_cell.angle_beta   90.00
_cell.angle_gamma   90.00
#
_symmetry.space_group_name_H-M   'P 1'
#
loop_
_entity.id
_entity.type
_entity.pdbx_description
1 polymer ?
#
loop_
_entity_poly.entity_id
_entity_poly.type
_entity_poly.pdbx_seq_one_letter_code
_entity_poly.pdbx_strand_id
1 'polypeptide(L)' 'MEKDPLSTGALVGWKANDLGKRLVLRLQTMHPTDSGEKELVERAVLMDRNQAVVLANFLYEMTGQSKPQRRSWLRSLFGT' A
#
# COMPACT_ATOMS: atom_id res chain seq x y z
N MET A 1 27.07 -9.13 -8.24
CA MET A 1 25.77 -9.27 -7.95
C MET A 1 24.83 -8.49 -8.80
N GLU A 2 23.85 -9.13 -9.29
CA GLU A 2 23.02 -8.49 -10.13
C GLU A 2 21.97 -7.74 -9.43
N LYS A 3 21.66 -6.60 -9.88
CA LYS A 3 20.71 -5.80 -9.30
C LYS A 3 19.35 -6.21 -9.75
N ASP A 4 18.44 -6.41 -8.87
CA ASP A 4 17.10 -6.70 -9.27
C ASP A 4 16.54 -5.54 -10.01
N PRO A 5 15.78 -5.75 -11.07
CA PRO A 5 15.10 -4.67 -11.72
C PRO A 5 14.05 -4.06 -10.81
N LEU A 6 13.60 -4.81 -9.79
CA LEU A 6 12.67 -4.29 -8.84
C LEU A 6 13.36 -4.14 -7.51
N SER A 7 13.42 -2.93 -7.03
CA SER A 7 13.97 -2.65 -5.73
C SER A 7 12.92 -2.95 -4.67
N THR A 8 13.27 -3.67 -3.64
CA THR A 8 12.35 -4.06 -2.60
C THR A 8 12.55 -3.21 -1.36
N GLY A 9 11.53 -2.49 -0.99
CA GLY A 9 11.56 -1.72 0.24
C GLY A 9 10.48 -2.18 1.17
N ALA A 10 10.63 -1.87 2.44
CA ALA A 10 9.63 -2.20 3.44
C ALA A 10 8.59 -1.10 3.49
N LEU A 11 7.33 -1.46 3.47
CA LEU A 11 6.26 -0.48 3.52
C LEU A 11 6.18 0.12 4.93
N VAL A 12 6.29 1.42 5.03
CA VAL A 12 6.25 2.10 6.31
C VAL A 12 5.10 3.10 6.43
N GLY A 13 4.41 3.40 5.33
CA GLY A 13 3.28 4.30 5.41
C GLY A 13 2.55 4.40 4.09
N TRP A 14 1.37 4.93 4.14
CA TRP A 14 0.62 5.17 2.92
C TRP A 14 -0.45 6.22 3.17
N LYS A 15 -0.90 6.82 2.10
CA LYS A 15 -2.07 7.69 2.13
C LYS A 15 -2.69 7.73 0.75
N ALA A 16 -3.89 8.15 0.66
CA ALA A 16 -4.58 8.23 -0.61
C ALA A 16 -5.28 9.56 -0.75
N ASN A 17 -5.28 10.08 -1.96
CA ASN A 17 -5.98 11.30 -2.29
C ASN A 17 -7.10 10.98 -3.27
N ASP A 18 -8.30 11.40 -2.95
CA ASP A 18 -9.48 11.14 -3.77
C ASP A 18 -9.61 12.27 -4.79
N LEU A 19 -9.51 11.94 -6.07
CA LEU A 19 -9.63 12.92 -7.15
C LEU A 19 -10.97 12.79 -7.85
N GLY A 20 -11.94 12.11 -7.28
CA GLY A 20 -13.24 11.89 -7.88
C GLY A 20 -13.29 10.58 -8.62
N LYS A 21 -13.07 10.59 -9.91
CA LYS A 21 -13.10 9.37 -10.70
C LYS A 21 -11.85 8.53 -10.51
N ARG A 22 -10.80 9.13 -9.99
CA ARG A 22 -9.54 8.46 -9.78
C ARG A 22 -9.03 8.75 -8.39
N LEU A 23 -8.04 8.03 -7.99
CA LEU A 23 -7.35 8.32 -6.75
C LEU A 23 -5.86 8.11 -6.90
N VAL A 24 -5.11 8.76 -6.06
CA VAL A 24 -3.67 8.60 -6.02
C VAL A 24 -3.33 7.87 -4.74
N LEU A 25 -2.69 6.73 -4.85
CA LEU A 25 -2.21 6.00 -3.68
C LEU A 25 -0.73 6.30 -3.52
N ARG A 26 -0.35 6.84 -2.37
CA ARG A 26 1.04 7.13 -2.08
C ARG A 26 1.57 6.08 -1.13
N LEU A 27 2.70 5.51 -1.48
CA LEU A 27 3.32 4.48 -0.67
C LEU A 27 4.68 4.96 -0.23
N GLN A 28 4.98 4.80 1.03
CA GLN A 28 6.28 5.16 1.57
C GLN A 28 7.01 3.88 1.93
N THR A 29 8.20 3.72 1.40
CA THR A 29 8.99 2.51 1.61
C THR A 29 10.37 2.89 2.11
N MET A 30 10.93 2.01 2.91
CA MET A 30 12.25 2.20 3.46
C MET A 30 13.18 1.19 2.82
N HIS A 31 14.30 1.66 2.31
CA HIS A 31 15.24 0.82 1.60
C HIS A 31 16.60 0.87 2.27
N PRO A 32 17.28 -0.25 2.40
CA PRO A 32 18.64 -0.21 2.92
C PRO A 32 19.59 0.33 1.87
N THR A 33 20.62 0.99 2.32
CA THR A 33 21.65 1.47 1.42
C THR A 33 22.95 0.75 1.73
N ASP A 34 23.93 0.93 0.84
CA ASP A 34 25.22 0.28 1.01
C ASP A 34 25.94 0.76 2.25
N SER A 35 25.70 1.97 2.67
CA SER A 35 26.36 2.52 3.85
C SER A 35 25.75 2.04 5.15
N GLY A 36 24.68 1.29 5.09
CA GLY A 36 23.99 0.85 6.29
C GLY A 36 22.89 1.76 6.74
N GLU A 37 22.77 2.91 6.12
CA GLU A 37 21.68 3.79 6.42
C GLU A 37 20.45 3.38 5.65
N LYS A 38 19.32 3.95 5.96
CA LYS A 38 18.10 3.64 5.26
C LYS A 38 17.60 4.86 4.53
N GLU A 39 16.99 4.61 3.40
CA GLU A 39 16.49 5.67 2.55
C GLU A 39 14.99 5.55 2.44
N LEU A 40 14.30 6.65 2.66
CA LEU A 40 12.84 6.71 2.53
C LEU A 40 12.49 7.09 1.10
N VAL A 41 11.66 6.32 0.46
CA VAL A 41 11.22 6.59 -0.90
C VAL A 41 9.71 6.67 -0.91
N GLU A 42 9.18 7.67 -1.59
CA GLU A 42 7.76 7.81 -1.73
C GLU A 42 7.37 7.66 -3.19
N ARG A 43 6.37 6.85 -3.47
CA ARG A 43 5.89 6.65 -4.81
C ARG A 43 4.39 6.89 -4.85
N ALA A 44 3.94 7.48 -5.93
CA ALA A 44 2.53 7.77 -6.12
C ALA A 44 2.02 6.95 -7.29
N VAL A 45 0.88 6.32 -7.12
CA VAL A 45 0.27 5.51 -8.15
C VAL A 45 -1.13 6.02 -8.42
N LEU A 46 -1.42 6.34 -9.66
CA LEU A 46 -2.73 6.80 -10.06
C LEU A 46 -3.57 5.60 -10.48
N MET A 47 -4.78 5.51 -9.99
CA MET A 47 -5.65 4.40 -10.36
C MET A 47 -7.10 4.88 -10.37
N ASP A 48 -7.94 4.19 -11.10
CA ASP A 48 -9.36 4.48 -11.03
C ASP A 48 -9.97 3.74 -9.85
N ARG A 49 -11.23 4.05 -9.54
CA ARG A 49 -11.86 3.48 -8.36
C ARG A 49 -12.06 1.99 -8.48
N ASN A 50 -12.32 1.51 -9.67
CA ASN A 50 -12.49 0.08 -9.88
C ASN A 50 -11.19 -0.66 -9.66
N GLN A 51 -10.08 -0.12 -10.14
CA GLN A 51 -8.77 -0.71 -9.91
C GLN A 51 -8.46 -0.78 -8.43
N ALA A 52 -8.83 0.24 -7.68
CA ALA A 52 -8.57 0.27 -6.25
C ALA A 52 -9.33 -0.86 -5.55
N VAL A 53 -10.57 -1.09 -5.94
CA VAL A 53 -11.38 -2.15 -5.35
C VAL A 53 -10.80 -3.52 -5.68
N VAL A 54 -10.41 -3.71 -6.92
CA VAL A 54 -9.83 -4.98 -7.35
C VAL A 54 -8.52 -5.26 -6.62
N LEU A 55 -7.69 -4.24 -6.47
CA LEU A 55 -6.43 -4.37 -5.75
C LEU A 55 -6.68 -4.72 -4.29
N ALA A 56 -7.62 -4.06 -3.65
CA ALA A 56 -7.92 -4.32 -2.27
C ALA A 56 -8.42 -5.76 -2.07
N ASN A 57 -9.26 -6.23 -2.95
CA ASN A 57 -9.76 -7.59 -2.89
C ASN A 57 -8.64 -8.60 -3.08
N PHE A 58 -7.76 -8.32 -4.02
CA PHE A 58 -6.62 -9.19 -4.27
C PHE A 58 -5.74 -9.32 -3.03
N LEU A 59 -5.48 -8.21 -2.36
CA LEU A 59 -4.65 -8.23 -1.17
C LEU A 59 -5.31 -9.00 -0.03
N TYR A 60 -6.61 -8.87 0.13
CA TYR A 60 -7.31 -9.65 1.12
C TYR A 60 -7.18 -11.15 0.83
N GLU A 61 -7.30 -11.52 -0.42
CA GLU A 61 -7.19 -12.92 -0.79
C GLU A 61 -5.78 -13.44 -0.55
N MET A 62 -4.79 -12.62 -0.84
CA MET A 62 -3.40 -13.01 -0.64
C MET A 62 -3.06 -13.23 0.82
N THR A 63 -3.72 -12.55 1.72
CA THR A 63 -3.44 -12.71 3.14
C THR A 63 -4.14 -13.93 3.72
N GLY A 64 -5.00 -14.59 2.94
CA GLY A 64 -5.74 -15.73 3.43
C GLY A 64 -6.88 -15.36 4.35
N GLN A 65 -7.25 -14.09 4.40
CA GLN A 65 -8.34 -13.65 5.24
C GLN A 65 -9.55 -13.35 4.40
N SER A 66 -10.73 -13.58 4.93
CA SER A 66 -11.92 -13.16 4.23
C SER A 66 -12.07 -11.67 4.37
N LYS A 67 -12.84 -11.07 3.51
CA LYS A 67 -13.07 -9.64 3.57
C LYS A 67 -13.70 -9.31 4.90
N PRO A 68 -13.21 -8.30 5.59
CA PRO A 68 -13.80 -7.93 6.86
C PRO A 68 -15.20 -7.40 6.65
N GLN A 69 -16.08 -7.65 7.58
CA GLN A 69 -17.36 -7.04 7.55
C GLN A 69 -17.18 -5.57 7.82
N ARG A 70 -18.02 -4.76 7.20
CA ARG A 70 -17.83 -3.34 7.29
C ARG A 70 -17.78 -2.85 8.73
N ARG A 71 -18.63 -3.37 9.55
CA ARG A 71 -18.68 -2.97 10.94
C ARG A 71 -17.40 -3.30 11.69
N SER A 72 -16.87 -4.48 11.50
CA SER A 72 -15.65 -4.88 12.16
C SER A 72 -14.48 -4.08 11.68
N TRP A 73 -14.45 -3.78 10.40
CA TRP A 73 -13.38 -3.00 9.80
C TRP A 73 -13.36 -1.60 10.38
N LEU A 74 -14.52 -0.95 10.48
CA LEU A 74 -14.59 0.38 11.04
C LEU A 74 -14.21 0.39 12.50
N ARG A 75 -14.61 -0.61 13.23
CA ARG A 75 -14.26 -0.72 14.63
C ARG A 75 -12.75 -0.83 14.80
N SER A 76 -12.12 -1.59 13.97
CA SER A 76 -10.68 -1.73 14.00
C SER A 76 -9.98 -0.42 13.74
N LEU A 77 -10.47 0.36 12.80
CA LEU A 77 -9.89 1.64 12.47
C LEU A 77 -10.02 2.64 13.59
N PHE A 78 -11.11 2.62 14.30
CA PHE A 78 -11.35 3.61 15.33
C PHE A 78 -11.04 3.11 16.74
N GLY A 79 -10.48 1.93 16.85
CA GLY A 79 -10.00 1.44 18.12
C GLY A 79 -11.07 1.12 19.11
N THR A 80 -12.25 0.82 18.66
CA THR A 80 -13.32 0.49 19.60
C THR A 80 -13.78 -0.92 19.44
#